data_85ed8ac5f67b977b689f7f61a42a3de1
#
_entry.id   85ed8ac5f67b977b689f7f61a42a3de1
#
_cell.length_a   1.000
_cell.length_b   1.000
_cell.length_c   1.000
_cell.angle_alpha   90.00
_cell.angle_beta   90.00
_cell.angle_gamma   90.00
#
_symmetry.space_group_name_H-M   'P 1'
#
loop_
_entity.id
_entity.type
_entity.pdbx_description
1 polymer ?
#
loop_
_entity_poly.entity_id
_entity_poly.type
_entity_poly.pdbx_seq_one_letter_code
_entity_poly.pdbx_strand_id
1 'polypeptide(L)'
;MAISINKLDENIQNQIIEAYQNNMSLREIENHFGATRNTVSKFLENKGLKTTKGNHHRLYFHDFDFFETIDTEEKAYWLGFMYADGYIVNNENHYGEDEFGLTLAEDSIDSIEKFKASIKATNPIRYDDSKSVGQRLVKLVCRSQKTVNDLIDKGVLKGKSLILKPPTKVSQPLIHHFIRGFFDGDGSLMRYQNKNCKHISFGIDFTTTYEMAKWLQETLNMGSIFPEKRREATWYYSVGGNQQVLQLCHYMYDDASIWMDRKYNRYKELLEKYGENQGT
;
A
#
# COMPACT_ATOMS: atom_id res chain seq x y z
N MET A 1 21.06 41.60 16.84
CA MET A 1 19.88 41.79 17.72
C MET A 1 18.67 41.22 17.00
N ALA A 2 17.93 40.33 17.64
CA ALA A 2 16.72 39.77 17.02
C ALA A 2 15.62 40.84 16.99
N ILE A 3 15.06 41.08 15.81
CA ILE A 3 14.00 42.09 15.62
C ILE A 3 12.68 41.49 16.16
N SER A 4 11.97 42.27 17.01
CA SER A 4 10.64 41.89 17.48
C SER A 4 9.62 42.14 16.36
N ILE A 5 8.93 41.08 15.88
CA ILE A 5 7.95 41.17 14.77
C ILE A 5 6.82 42.17 15.08
N ASN A 6 6.40 42.30 16.34
CA ASN A 6 5.38 43.25 16.74
C ASN A 6 5.81 44.74 16.56
N LYS A 7 7.10 44.98 16.26
CA LYS A 7 7.65 46.30 15.93
C LYS A 7 7.89 46.48 14.43
N LEU A 8 7.60 45.47 13.62
CA LEU A 8 7.69 45.54 12.18
C LEU A 8 6.42 46.23 11.62
N ASP A 9 6.57 46.87 10.47
CA ASP A 9 5.48 47.41 9.70
C ASP A 9 4.40 46.34 9.47
N GLU A 10 3.13 46.76 9.52
CA GLU A 10 1.97 45.89 9.31
C GLU A 10 2.03 45.17 7.97
N ASN A 11 2.59 45.78 6.95
CA ASN A 11 2.83 45.16 5.64
C ASN A 11 3.77 43.96 5.74
N ILE A 12 4.87 44.07 6.51
CA ILE A 12 5.83 42.98 6.71
C ILE A 12 5.20 41.85 7.55
N GLN A 13 4.36 42.20 8.54
CA GLN A 13 3.61 41.21 9.31
C GLN A 13 2.68 40.38 8.42
N ASN A 14 1.96 41.02 7.49
CA ASN A 14 1.08 40.37 6.53
C ASN A 14 1.85 39.49 5.54
N GLN A 15 3.01 39.96 5.06
CA GLN A 15 3.89 39.17 4.21
C GLN A 15 4.40 37.90 4.93
N ILE A 16 4.71 37.96 6.23
CA ILE A 16 5.10 36.80 7.02
C ILE A 16 3.94 35.79 7.15
N ILE A 17 2.69 36.28 7.34
CA ILE A 17 1.49 35.44 7.40
C ILE A 17 1.28 34.76 6.05
N GLU A 18 1.30 35.52 4.97
CA GLU A 18 1.11 35.02 3.60
C GLU A 18 2.20 34.03 3.21
N ALA A 19 3.48 34.33 3.52
CA ALA A 19 4.59 33.40 3.29
C ALA A 19 4.38 32.08 4.02
N TYR A 20 3.91 32.11 5.27
CA TYR A 20 3.61 30.91 6.03
C TYR A 20 2.42 30.14 5.47
N GLN A 21 1.35 30.81 5.08
CA GLN A 21 0.17 30.21 4.44
C GLN A 21 0.52 29.60 3.07
N ASN A 22 1.49 30.19 2.36
CA ASN A 22 2.04 29.67 1.11
C ASN A 22 3.14 28.59 1.34
N ASN A 23 3.17 27.98 2.54
CA ASN A 23 4.05 26.87 2.90
C ASN A 23 5.56 27.22 3.02
N MET A 24 5.92 28.49 3.21
CA MET A 24 7.31 28.85 3.54
C MET A 24 7.65 28.40 4.97
N SER A 25 8.79 27.73 5.17
CA SER A 25 9.21 27.24 6.48
C SER A 25 9.58 28.37 7.43
N LEU A 26 9.43 28.14 8.75
CA LEU A 26 9.90 29.12 9.75
C LEU A 26 11.37 29.48 9.60
N ARG A 27 12.19 28.57 9.05
CA ARG A 27 13.61 28.79 8.76
C ARG A 27 13.81 29.67 7.52
N GLU A 28 13.01 29.47 6.50
CA GLU A 28 13.02 30.31 5.29
C GLU A 28 12.50 31.70 5.60
N ILE A 29 11.42 31.80 6.42
CA ILE A 29 10.90 33.06 6.92
C ILE A 29 11.95 33.80 7.77
N GLU A 30 12.66 33.08 8.68
CA GLU A 30 13.79 33.62 9.44
C GLU A 30 14.86 34.19 8.52
N ASN A 31 15.25 33.45 7.50
CA ASN A 31 16.28 33.85 6.55
C ASN A 31 15.83 35.05 5.67
N HIS A 32 14.54 35.11 5.32
CA HIS A 32 14.02 36.13 4.44
C HIS A 32 13.68 37.44 5.15
N PHE A 33 13.10 37.36 6.35
CA PHE A 33 12.64 38.53 7.11
C PHE A 33 13.55 38.90 8.30
N GLY A 34 14.57 38.12 8.60
CA GLY A 34 15.55 38.40 9.68
C GLY A 34 15.01 38.25 11.11
N ALA A 35 13.80 37.66 11.26
CA ALA A 35 13.19 37.41 12.57
C ALA A 35 13.44 35.96 12.99
N THR A 36 13.84 35.70 14.24
CA THR A 36 14.15 34.34 14.70
C THR A 36 12.92 33.43 14.62
N ARG A 37 13.11 32.12 14.35
CA ARG A 37 12.05 31.11 14.28
C ARG A 37 11.09 31.16 15.47
N ASN A 38 11.63 31.31 16.69
CA ASN A 38 10.81 31.41 17.90
C ASN A 38 9.91 32.65 17.91
N THR A 39 10.43 33.77 17.41
CA THR A 39 9.68 35.04 17.31
C THR A 39 8.58 34.92 16.24
N VAL A 40 8.89 34.32 15.09
CA VAL A 40 7.92 34.04 14.01
C VAL A 40 6.83 33.08 14.49
N SER A 41 7.20 31.97 15.16
CA SER A 41 6.25 31.01 15.71
C SER A 41 5.25 31.68 16.68
N LYS A 42 5.74 32.40 17.67
CA LYS A 42 4.89 33.11 18.65
C LYS A 42 3.99 34.15 17.98
N PHE A 43 4.49 34.87 16.95
CA PHE A 43 3.70 35.83 16.23
C PHE A 43 2.56 35.16 15.47
N LEU A 44 2.83 34.05 14.74
CA LEU A 44 1.81 33.29 13.99
C LEU A 44 0.79 32.67 14.94
N GLU A 45 1.21 32.12 16.07
CA GLU A 45 0.33 31.58 17.12
C GLU A 45 -0.62 32.66 17.67
N ASN A 46 -0.11 33.86 17.94
CA ASN A 46 -0.92 35.00 18.38
C ASN A 46 -1.94 35.46 17.31
N LYS A 47 -1.68 35.20 16.04
CA LYS A 47 -2.60 35.44 14.93
C LYS A 47 -3.55 34.24 14.68
N GLY A 48 -3.56 33.23 15.55
CA GLY A 48 -4.44 32.05 15.44
C GLY A 48 -3.95 30.97 14.48
N LEU A 49 -2.74 31.14 13.93
CA LEU A 49 -2.12 30.14 13.06
C LEU A 49 -1.31 29.16 13.95
N LYS A 50 -1.71 27.89 13.99
CA LYS A 50 -1.00 26.86 14.78
C LYS A 50 0.36 26.61 14.13
N THR A 51 1.43 27.04 14.81
CA THR A 51 2.79 26.61 14.49
C THR A 51 3.13 25.40 15.33
N THR A 52 3.18 24.22 14.74
CA THR A 52 3.66 23.04 15.43
C THR A 52 5.20 23.11 15.51
N LYS A 53 5.76 22.99 16.72
CA LYS A 53 7.20 22.80 16.90
C LYS A 53 7.62 21.58 16.08
N GLY A 54 8.40 21.79 15.01
CA GLY A 54 8.84 20.71 14.14
C GLY A 54 8.00 20.53 12.87
N ASN A 55 7.19 21.50 12.43
CA ASN A 55 6.67 21.50 11.06
C ASN A 55 7.86 21.57 10.09
N HIS A 56 8.48 20.42 9.87
CA HIS A 56 9.13 20.18 8.61
C HIS A 56 8.04 20.27 7.57
N HIS A 57 8.13 21.24 6.65
CA HIS A 57 7.22 21.30 5.51
C HIS A 57 7.21 19.91 4.91
N ARG A 58 6.02 19.34 4.80
CA ARG A 58 5.84 18.06 4.16
C ARG A 58 6.26 18.23 2.70
N LEU A 59 7.41 17.68 2.34
CA LEU A 59 7.96 17.73 0.99
C LEU A 59 7.14 16.90 0.01
N TYR A 60 6.46 15.86 0.52
CA TYR A 60 5.74 14.90 -0.29
C TYR A 60 4.32 14.75 0.22
N PHE A 61 3.39 14.62 -0.71
CA PHE A 61 1.96 14.51 -0.46
C PHE A 61 1.43 13.23 -1.08
N HIS A 62 0.30 12.76 -0.57
CA HIS A 62 -0.53 11.72 -1.15
C HIS A 62 -1.98 11.98 -0.76
N ASP A 63 -2.92 11.26 -1.31
CA ASP A 63 -4.31 11.31 -0.90
C ASP A 63 -4.44 10.68 0.51
N PHE A 64 -4.54 11.53 1.54
CA PHE A 64 -4.59 11.11 2.94
C PHE A 64 -5.87 10.34 3.29
N ASP A 65 -6.93 10.50 2.49
CA ASP A 65 -8.24 9.91 2.71
C ASP A 65 -8.45 8.65 1.88
N PHE A 66 -7.45 8.23 1.09
CA PHE A 66 -7.55 7.09 0.18
C PHE A 66 -8.06 5.81 0.85
N PHE A 67 -7.59 5.51 2.06
CA PHE A 67 -8.00 4.32 2.83
C PHE A 67 -9.07 4.60 3.90
N GLU A 68 -9.63 5.81 3.97
CA GLU A 68 -10.69 6.15 4.94
C GLU A 68 -11.95 5.30 4.71
N THR A 69 -12.40 5.18 3.47
CA THR A 69 -13.50 4.31 3.06
C THR A 69 -13.07 3.42 1.90
N ILE A 70 -13.47 2.15 1.95
CA ILE A 70 -13.19 1.19 0.87
C ILE A 70 -14.46 1.04 0.04
N ASP A 71 -14.65 1.94 -0.92
CA ASP A 71 -15.86 2.12 -1.71
C ASP A 71 -15.66 1.95 -3.23
N THR A 72 -14.42 1.73 -3.67
CA THR A 72 -14.07 1.50 -5.08
C THR A 72 -13.23 0.25 -5.26
N GLU A 73 -13.20 -0.29 -6.50
CA GLU A 73 -12.30 -1.35 -6.93
C GLU A 73 -10.86 -1.06 -6.52
N GLU A 74 -10.37 0.13 -6.91
CA GLU A 74 -8.98 0.51 -6.72
C GLU A 74 -8.57 0.51 -5.24
N LYS A 75 -9.44 1.05 -4.36
CA LYS A 75 -9.19 1.06 -2.91
C LYS A 75 -9.23 -0.35 -2.31
N ALA A 76 -10.17 -1.19 -2.74
CA ALA A 76 -10.25 -2.58 -2.30
C ALA A 76 -9.03 -3.39 -2.75
N TYR A 77 -8.60 -3.23 -4.00
CA TYR A 77 -7.40 -3.85 -4.55
C TYR A 77 -6.15 -3.46 -3.75
N TRP A 78 -5.92 -2.16 -3.56
CA TRP A 78 -4.75 -1.71 -2.81
C TRP A 78 -4.80 -2.05 -1.33
N LEU A 79 -5.98 -2.13 -0.72
CA LEU A 79 -6.09 -2.67 0.63
C LEU A 79 -5.66 -4.14 0.67
N GLY A 80 -6.12 -4.97 -0.27
CA GLY A 80 -5.68 -6.36 -0.40
C GLY A 80 -4.16 -6.49 -0.59
N PHE A 81 -3.60 -5.65 -1.45
CA PHE A 81 -2.15 -5.60 -1.69
C PHE A 81 -1.38 -5.15 -0.43
N MET A 82 -1.91 -4.18 0.33
CA MET A 82 -1.36 -3.77 1.62
C MET A 82 -1.45 -4.87 2.68
N TYR A 83 -2.44 -5.76 2.60
CA TYR A 83 -2.52 -6.96 3.43
C TYR A 83 -1.40 -7.95 3.14
N ALA A 84 -0.97 -8.05 1.88
CA ALA A 84 0.15 -8.89 1.46
C ALA A 84 1.50 -8.21 1.73
N ASP A 85 1.94 -7.37 0.84
CA ASP A 85 3.29 -6.79 0.78
C ASP A 85 3.41 -5.42 1.46
N GLY A 86 2.30 -4.81 1.89
CA GLY A 86 2.34 -3.52 2.58
C GLY A 86 2.96 -3.61 3.97
N TYR A 87 3.55 -2.51 4.42
CA TYR A 87 4.10 -2.41 5.76
C TYR A 87 3.67 -1.11 6.45
N ILE A 88 3.68 -1.15 7.78
CA ILE A 88 3.49 0.00 8.67
C ILE A 88 4.64 0.02 9.66
N VAL A 89 5.21 1.21 9.90
CA VAL A 89 6.22 1.47 10.92
C VAL A 89 5.75 2.59 11.83
N ASN A 90 5.65 2.30 13.13
CA ASN A 90 5.32 3.30 14.13
C ASN A 90 6.59 4.03 14.57
N ASN A 91 6.56 5.35 14.56
CA ASN A 91 7.67 6.20 15.01
C ASN A 91 7.52 6.54 16.50
N GLU A 92 7.52 5.53 17.38
CA GLU A 92 7.31 5.69 18.83
C GLU A 92 8.34 6.62 19.52
N ASN A 93 9.52 6.83 18.93
CA ASN A 93 10.63 7.57 19.53
C ASN A 93 11.06 8.80 18.73
N HIS A 94 10.35 9.19 17.67
CA HIS A 94 10.77 10.28 16.82
C HIS A 94 9.66 11.31 16.62
N TYR A 95 10.05 12.56 16.51
CA TYR A 95 9.21 13.69 16.10
C TYR A 95 8.79 13.53 14.63
N GLY A 96 7.87 12.61 14.35
CA GLY A 96 7.41 12.34 12.99
C GLY A 96 6.17 11.45 12.96
N GLU A 97 5.44 11.55 11.84
CA GLU A 97 4.28 10.70 11.60
C GLU A 97 4.71 9.26 11.30
N ASP A 98 3.83 8.32 11.59
CA ASP A 98 3.97 6.92 11.23
C ASP A 98 4.14 6.75 9.72
N GLU A 99 4.82 5.68 9.34
CA GLU A 99 5.21 5.38 7.97
C GLU A 99 4.45 4.17 7.45
N PHE A 100 4.04 4.22 6.20
CA PHE A 100 3.50 3.08 5.47
C PHE A 100 4.08 3.04 4.06
N GLY A 101 4.00 1.90 3.41
CA GLY A 101 4.47 1.78 2.05
C GLY A 101 4.48 0.36 1.51
N LEU A 102 5.08 0.23 0.33
CA LEU A 102 5.34 -1.03 -0.35
C LEU A 102 6.83 -1.20 -0.60
N THR A 103 7.32 -2.43 -0.47
CA THR A 103 8.66 -2.82 -0.89
C THR A 103 8.55 -4.10 -1.72
N LEU A 104 8.94 -4.03 -2.98
CA LEU A 104 8.82 -5.13 -3.93
C LEU A 104 10.16 -5.40 -4.61
N ALA A 105 10.28 -6.54 -5.28
CA ALA A 105 11.38 -6.78 -6.20
C ALA A 105 11.31 -5.80 -7.39
N GLU A 106 12.45 -5.46 -7.98
CA GLU A 106 12.56 -4.49 -9.09
C GLU A 106 11.74 -4.90 -10.32
N ASP A 107 11.58 -6.18 -10.58
CA ASP A 107 10.73 -6.72 -11.66
C ASP A 107 9.22 -6.44 -11.50
N SER A 108 8.82 -5.95 -10.34
CA SER A 108 7.45 -5.57 -10.00
C SER A 108 7.30 -4.05 -9.78
N ILE A 109 8.19 -3.24 -10.38
CA ILE A 109 8.16 -1.77 -10.26
C ILE A 109 6.86 -1.16 -10.78
N ASP A 110 6.24 -1.77 -11.79
CA ASP A 110 4.93 -1.38 -12.33
C ASP A 110 3.87 -1.28 -11.24
N SER A 111 3.88 -2.22 -10.27
CA SER A 111 2.95 -2.22 -9.14
C SER A 111 3.21 -1.05 -8.17
N ILE A 112 4.48 -0.69 -7.95
CA ILE A 112 4.83 0.50 -7.15
C ILE A 112 4.38 1.79 -7.86
N GLU A 113 4.56 1.87 -9.18
CA GLU A 113 4.13 3.03 -9.98
C GLU A 113 2.60 3.17 -9.99
N LYS A 114 1.88 2.08 -10.18
CA LYS A 114 0.41 2.03 -10.10
C LYS A 114 -0.07 2.46 -8.71
N PHE A 115 0.52 1.91 -7.63
CA PHE A 115 0.18 2.32 -6.26
C PHE A 115 0.42 3.81 -6.02
N LYS A 116 1.58 4.31 -6.44
CA LYS A 116 1.92 5.72 -6.35
C LYS A 116 0.91 6.61 -7.08
N ALA A 117 0.48 6.22 -8.27
CA ALA A 117 -0.53 6.94 -9.05
C ALA A 117 -1.90 6.93 -8.36
N SER A 118 -2.37 5.77 -7.87
CA SER A 118 -3.64 5.59 -7.19
C SER A 118 -3.78 6.47 -5.96
N ILE A 119 -2.78 6.48 -5.09
CA ILE A 119 -2.77 7.34 -3.88
C ILE A 119 -2.28 8.76 -4.18
N LYS A 120 -2.06 9.13 -5.45
CA LYS A 120 -1.56 10.46 -5.88
C LYS A 120 -0.29 10.89 -5.14
N ALA A 121 0.62 9.94 -4.85
CA ALA A 121 1.82 10.24 -4.08
C ALA A 121 2.85 11.01 -4.91
N THR A 122 3.41 12.07 -4.32
CA THR A 122 4.55 12.81 -4.90
C THR A 122 5.90 12.27 -4.43
N ASN A 123 5.91 11.31 -3.51
CA ASN A 123 7.10 10.67 -2.98
C ASN A 123 7.94 10.03 -4.10
N PRO A 124 9.29 10.14 -4.06
CA PRO A 124 10.14 9.43 -5.00
C PRO A 124 10.11 7.92 -4.74
N ILE A 125 10.13 7.14 -5.81
CA ILE A 125 10.43 5.71 -5.73
C ILE A 125 11.92 5.57 -5.40
N ARG A 126 12.24 4.74 -4.43
CA ARG A 126 13.61 4.50 -3.97
C ARG A 126 14.04 3.09 -4.33
N TYR A 127 15.29 2.95 -4.69
CA TYR A 127 15.93 1.67 -4.93
C TYR A 127 16.79 1.27 -3.73
N ASP A 128 16.76 -0.01 -3.37
CA ASP A 128 17.57 -0.57 -2.31
C ASP A 128 18.43 -1.71 -2.88
N ASP A 129 19.71 -1.44 -2.99
CA ASP A 129 20.72 -2.37 -3.51
C ASP A 129 21.27 -3.28 -2.40
N SER A 130 20.56 -3.44 -1.27
CA SER A 130 21.04 -4.25 -0.16
C SER A 130 21.25 -5.70 -0.63
N LYS A 131 22.50 -6.16 -0.57
CA LYS A 131 22.94 -7.48 -1.01
C LYS A 131 22.35 -8.65 -0.20
N SER A 132 21.61 -8.36 0.87
CA SER A 132 21.04 -9.36 1.78
C SER A 132 19.94 -10.21 1.16
N VAL A 133 19.28 -9.73 0.10
CA VAL A 133 18.12 -10.40 -0.53
C VAL A 133 18.46 -11.02 -1.89
N GLY A 134 19.68 -10.77 -2.42
CA GLY A 134 20.13 -11.33 -3.70
C GLY A 134 19.48 -10.71 -4.94
N GLN A 135 18.58 -9.72 -4.76
CA GLN A 135 17.94 -8.97 -5.86
C GLN A 135 17.72 -7.52 -5.41
N ARG A 136 17.64 -6.63 -6.38
CA ARG A 136 17.34 -5.22 -6.14
C ARG A 136 15.88 -5.05 -5.73
N LEU A 137 15.64 -4.20 -4.73
CA LEU A 137 14.29 -3.87 -4.26
C LEU A 137 13.92 -2.45 -4.66
N VAL A 138 12.62 -2.24 -4.86
CA VAL A 138 12.02 -0.92 -5.07
C VAL A 138 11.04 -0.61 -3.96
N LYS A 139 11.01 0.66 -3.52
CA LYS A 139 10.20 1.10 -2.37
C LYS A 139 9.45 2.38 -2.69
N LEU A 140 8.20 2.43 -2.29
CA LEU A 140 7.46 3.68 -2.08
C LEU A 140 7.17 3.82 -0.58
N VAL A 141 7.60 4.94 0.00
CA VAL A 141 7.50 5.23 1.43
C VAL A 141 6.72 6.52 1.60
N CYS A 142 5.62 6.45 2.33
CA CYS A 142 4.76 7.60 2.67
C CYS A 142 4.64 7.74 4.18
N ARG A 143 4.38 8.96 4.66
CA ARG A 143 4.20 9.26 6.08
C ARG A 143 2.89 9.98 6.31
N SER A 144 2.04 9.45 7.15
CA SER A 144 0.78 10.05 7.57
C SER A 144 0.18 9.27 8.73
N GLN A 145 0.00 9.93 9.86
CA GLN A 145 -0.69 9.33 11.00
C GLN A 145 -2.13 8.96 10.65
N LYS A 146 -2.84 9.81 9.88
CA LYS A 146 -4.21 9.54 9.45
C LYS A 146 -4.27 8.28 8.61
N THR A 147 -3.49 8.21 7.53
CA THR A 147 -3.51 7.06 6.60
C THR A 147 -3.09 5.76 7.30
N VAL A 148 -2.11 5.81 8.21
CA VAL A 148 -1.72 4.65 9.01
C VAL A 148 -2.85 4.20 9.93
N ASN A 149 -3.54 5.14 10.60
CA ASN A 149 -4.69 4.81 11.44
C ASN A 149 -5.83 4.18 10.63
N ASP A 150 -6.11 4.71 9.43
CA ASP A 150 -7.11 4.15 8.50
C ASP A 150 -6.73 2.72 8.09
N LEU A 151 -5.47 2.47 7.73
CA LEU A 151 -4.97 1.13 7.39
C LEU A 151 -5.09 0.15 8.57
N ILE A 152 -4.76 0.59 9.79
CA ILE A 152 -4.92 -0.22 11.01
C ILE A 152 -6.40 -0.52 11.26
N ASP A 153 -7.30 0.45 11.12
CA ASP A 153 -8.76 0.26 11.24
C ASP A 153 -9.29 -0.74 10.21
N LYS A 154 -8.67 -0.80 9.04
CA LYS A 154 -9.01 -1.78 7.99
C LYS A 154 -8.32 -3.14 8.17
N GLY A 155 -7.45 -3.32 9.18
CA GLY A 155 -6.82 -4.60 9.53
C GLY A 155 -5.40 -4.80 9.02
N VAL A 156 -4.76 -3.78 8.44
CA VAL A 156 -3.33 -3.82 8.11
C VAL A 156 -2.54 -3.59 9.40
N LEU A 157 -1.86 -4.61 9.90
CA LEU A 157 -1.15 -4.57 11.16
C LEU A 157 0.37 -4.57 10.98
N LYS A 158 1.09 -4.02 11.96
CA LYS A 158 2.54 -4.17 12.04
C LYS A 158 2.89 -5.63 12.31
N GLY A 159 3.85 -6.18 11.55
CA GLY A 159 4.23 -7.60 11.72
C GLY A 159 3.13 -8.60 11.37
N LYS A 160 2.25 -8.24 10.46
CA LYS A 160 1.01 -8.94 10.10
C LYS A 160 1.15 -10.40 9.67
N SER A 161 2.33 -10.84 9.21
CA SER A 161 2.54 -12.14 8.57
C SER A 161 2.05 -13.35 9.38
N LEU A 162 2.04 -13.26 10.73
CA LEU A 162 1.62 -14.34 11.62
C LEU A 162 0.26 -14.10 12.29
N ILE A 163 -0.32 -12.91 12.14
CA ILE A 163 -1.54 -12.48 12.86
C ILE A 163 -2.62 -11.92 11.92
N LEU A 164 -2.44 -12.07 10.62
CA LEU A 164 -3.36 -11.56 9.61
C LEU A 164 -4.75 -12.21 9.77
N LYS A 165 -5.78 -11.37 9.77
CA LYS A 165 -7.19 -11.78 9.87
C LYS A 165 -7.97 -11.38 8.63
N PRO A 166 -9.12 -12.01 8.37
CA PRO A 166 -10.00 -11.61 7.28
C PRO A 166 -10.41 -10.13 7.34
N PRO A 167 -10.62 -9.49 6.18
CA PRO A 167 -11.06 -8.10 6.15
C PRO A 167 -12.52 -7.97 6.66
N THR A 168 -12.75 -7.01 7.55
CA THR A 168 -14.10 -6.74 8.09
C THR A 168 -14.73 -5.46 7.54
N LYS A 169 -13.97 -4.65 6.82
CA LYS A 169 -14.36 -3.31 6.33
C LYS A 169 -14.42 -3.24 4.80
N VAL A 170 -14.54 -4.39 4.12
CA VAL A 170 -14.73 -4.47 2.67
C VAL A 170 -16.12 -5.01 2.40
N SER A 171 -16.91 -4.30 1.61
CA SER A 171 -18.26 -4.72 1.23
C SER A 171 -18.24 -5.93 0.28
N GLN A 172 -19.28 -6.76 0.29
CA GLN A 172 -19.36 -7.95 -0.56
C GLN A 172 -19.11 -7.71 -2.06
N PRO A 173 -19.63 -6.64 -2.69
CA PRO A 173 -19.33 -6.35 -4.09
C PRO A 173 -17.87 -6.07 -4.39
N LEU A 174 -17.07 -5.72 -3.39
CA LEU A 174 -15.65 -5.37 -3.55
C LEU A 174 -14.69 -6.48 -3.05
N ILE A 175 -15.20 -7.59 -2.52
CA ILE A 175 -14.37 -8.66 -1.95
C ILE A 175 -13.45 -9.29 -3.00
N HIS A 176 -13.90 -9.49 -4.22
CA HIS A 176 -13.07 -10.09 -5.29
C HIS A 176 -11.91 -9.16 -5.68
N HIS A 177 -12.09 -7.86 -5.64
CA HIS A 177 -11.01 -6.89 -5.85
C HIS A 177 -9.98 -6.90 -4.72
N PHE A 178 -10.44 -7.02 -3.46
CA PHE A 178 -9.56 -7.23 -2.32
C PHE A 178 -8.77 -8.54 -2.45
N ILE A 179 -9.44 -9.65 -2.80
CA ILE A 179 -8.78 -10.96 -3.00
C ILE A 179 -7.76 -10.87 -4.13
N ARG A 180 -8.05 -10.17 -5.24
CA ARG A 180 -7.08 -9.92 -6.32
C ARG A 180 -5.86 -9.17 -5.81
N GLY A 181 -6.03 -8.08 -5.06
CA GLY A 181 -4.91 -7.33 -4.49
C GLY A 181 -4.07 -8.19 -3.54
N PHE A 182 -4.72 -8.97 -2.69
CA PHE A 182 -4.04 -9.90 -1.79
C PHE A 182 -3.32 -11.02 -2.56
N PHE A 183 -3.93 -11.54 -3.63
CA PHE A 183 -3.30 -12.49 -4.55
C PHE A 183 -2.09 -11.89 -5.26
N ASP A 184 -2.19 -10.68 -5.74
CA ASP A 184 -1.11 -10.01 -6.46
C ASP A 184 0.12 -9.76 -5.58
N GLY A 185 -0.05 -9.56 -4.28
CA GLY A 185 1.06 -9.58 -3.30
C GLY A 185 1.53 -11.01 -3.00
N ASP A 186 0.83 -11.72 -2.12
CA ASP A 186 1.26 -12.99 -1.52
C ASP A 186 0.87 -14.26 -2.30
N GLY A 187 0.04 -14.17 -3.35
CA GLY A 187 -0.38 -15.31 -4.12
C GLY A 187 0.64 -15.77 -5.17
N SER A 188 0.49 -16.99 -5.65
CA SER A 188 1.26 -17.55 -6.76
C SER A 188 0.36 -18.27 -7.74
N LEU A 189 0.46 -17.92 -9.04
CA LEU A 189 -0.14 -18.70 -10.13
C LEU A 189 0.95 -19.54 -10.78
N MET A 190 0.97 -20.83 -10.43
CA MET A 190 1.99 -21.78 -10.84
C MET A 190 1.59 -22.50 -12.11
N ARG A 191 2.57 -22.77 -12.95
CA ARG A 191 2.44 -23.57 -14.17
C ARG A 191 3.30 -24.81 -14.03
N TYR A 192 2.68 -25.97 -14.16
CA TYR A 192 3.34 -27.26 -14.08
C TYR A 192 3.31 -27.95 -15.45
N GLN A 193 4.46 -28.47 -15.86
CA GLN A 193 4.59 -29.28 -17.06
C GLN A 193 5.61 -30.39 -16.84
N ASN A 194 5.16 -31.62 -16.90
CA ASN A 194 6.07 -32.76 -16.86
C ASN A 194 6.81 -32.87 -18.20
N LYS A 195 8.12 -33.14 -18.15
CA LYS A 195 8.99 -33.25 -19.35
C LYS A 195 8.47 -34.24 -20.40
N ASN A 196 7.73 -35.25 -19.97
CA ASN A 196 7.22 -36.33 -20.84
C ASN A 196 5.70 -36.20 -21.15
N CYS A 197 5.07 -35.08 -20.79
CA CYS A 197 3.64 -34.87 -20.99
C CYS A 197 3.39 -33.52 -21.67
N LYS A 198 2.53 -33.51 -22.70
CA LYS A 198 2.07 -32.27 -23.35
C LYS A 198 1.07 -31.51 -22.49
N HIS A 199 0.50 -32.16 -21.47
CA HIS A 199 -0.48 -31.54 -20.60
C HIS A 199 0.20 -30.51 -19.67
N ILE A 200 -0.36 -29.31 -19.60
CA ILE A 200 0.05 -28.25 -18.70
C ILE A 200 -1.04 -28.13 -17.64
N SER A 201 -0.64 -28.09 -16.39
CA SER A 201 -1.55 -27.82 -15.29
C SER A 201 -1.20 -26.53 -14.59
N PHE A 202 -2.21 -25.87 -14.03
CA PHE A 202 -2.06 -24.66 -13.26
C PHE A 202 -2.56 -24.87 -11.84
N GLY A 203 -1.98 -24.11 -10.91
CA GLY A 203 -2.37 -24.07 -9.52
C GLY A 203 -2.25 -22.66 -8.97
N ILE A 204 -3.09 -22.32 -8.02
CA ILE A 204 -3.01 -21.06 -7.26
C ILE A 204 -2.76 -21.41 -5.81
N ASP A 205 -1.77 -20.75 -5.20
CA ASP A 205 -1.50 -20.79 -3.77
C ASP A 205 -1.48 -19.40 -3.18
N PHE A 206 -1.99 -19.27 -1.96
CA PHE A 206 -1.81 -18.12 -1.08
C PHE A 206 -1.07 -18.59 0.17
N THR A 207 -0.01 -17.91 0.53
CA THR A 207 0.72 -18.14 1.79
C THR A 207 0.20 -17.15 2.82
N THR A 208 -0.39 -17.65 3.92
CA THR A 208 -1.08 -16.77 4.88
C THR A 208 -1.28 -17.44 6.24
N THR A 209 -2.10 -16.83 7.12
CA THR A 209 -2.53 -17.43 8.40
C THR A 209 -3.66 -18.43 8.18
N TYR A 210 -3.90 -19.29 9.18
CA TYR A 210 -5.02 -20.23 9.14
C TYR A 210 -6.39 -19.55 9.02
N GLU A 211 -6.60 -18.48 9.78
CA GLU A 211 -7.86 -17.71 9.74
C GLU A 211 -8.13 -17.12 8.37
N MET A 212 -7.11 -16.57 7.74
CA MET A 212 -7.23 -16.00 6.39
C MET A 212 -7.43 -17.09 5.34
N ALA A 213 -6.70 -18.20 5.43
CA ALA A 213 -6.85 -19.36 4.52
C ALA A 213 -8.27 -19.96 4.62
N LYS A 214 -8.80 -20.08 5.84
CA LYS A 214 -10.18 -20.54 6.08
C LYS A 214 -11.22 -19.60 5.49
N TRP A 215 -11.06 -18.31 5.70
CA TRP A 215 -11.94 -17.30 5.12
C TRP A 215 -11.92 -17.33 3.59
N LEU A 216 -10.74 -17.48 2.95
CA LEU A 216 -10.63 -17.64 1.49
C LEU A 216 -11.39 -18.88 1.02
N GLN A 217 -11.23 -20.02 1.69
CA GLN A 217 -11.93 -21.25 1.34
C GLN A 217 -13.44 -21.11 1.45
N GLU A 218 -13.94 -20.52 2.52
CA GLU A 218 -15.37 -20.27 2.74
C GLU A 218 -15.95 -19.27 1.73
N THR A 219 -15.21 -18.18 1.44
CA THR A 219 -15.64 -17.12 0.50
C THR A 219 -15.68 -17.63 -0.94
N LEU A 220 -14.68 -18.40 -1.35
CA LEU A 220 -14.53 -18.90 -2.72
C LEU A 220 -15.23 -20.25 -2.94
N ASN A 221 -15.62 -20.93 -1.87
CA ASN A 221 -16.25 -22.27 -1.90
C ASN A 221 -15.46 -23.29 -2.76
N MET A 222 -14.13 -23.23 -2.70
CA MET A 222 -13.22 -24.12 -3.41
C MET A 222 -11.88 -24.22 -2.71
N GLY A 223 -11.00 -25.11 -3.22
CA GLY A 223 -9.63 -25.21 -2.74
C GLY A 223 -9.47 -25.99 -1.43
N SER A 224 -8.25 -26.07 -0.96
CA SER A 224 -7.83 -26.84 0.23
C SER A 224 -6.82 -26.04 1.06
N ILE A 225 -6.76 -26.33 2.36
CA ILE A 225 -5.88 -25.63 3.31
C ILE A 225 -4.84 -26.63 3.81
N PHE A 226 -3.56 -26.24 3.81
CA PHE A 226 -2.44 -27.04 4.26
C PHE A 226 -1.51 -26.24 5.18
N PRO A 227 -0.98 -26.84 6.28
CA PRO A 227 0.03 -26.17 7.09
C PRO A 227 1.38 -26.12 6.34
N GLU A 228 2.10 -25.01 6.48
CA GLU A 228 3.51 -24.93 6.06
C GLU A 228 4.38 -25.73 7.06
N LYS A 229 5.10 -26.73 6.57
CA LYS A 229 5.87 -27.66 7.44
C LYS A 229 7.08 -27.01 8.11
N ARG A 230 7.60 -25.91 7.54
CA ARG A 230 8.85 -25.27 7.98
C ARG A 230 8.65 -24.00 8.79
N ARG A 231 7.43 -23.44 8.79
CA ARG A 231 7.11 -22.18 9.44
C ARG A 231 5.86 -22.36 10.29
N GLU A 232 6.02 -22.22 11.59
CA GLU A 232 4.92 -22.23 12.54
C GLU A 232 3.93 -21.08 12.21
N ALA A 233 2.63 -21.31 12.41
CA ALA A 233 1.53 -20.39 12.14
C ALA A 233 1.37 -19.94 10.67
N THR A 234 2.08 -20.56 9.71
CA THR A 234 1.95 -20.29 8.27
C THR A 234 1.15 -21.40 7.60
N TRP A 235 0.23 -21.04 6.73
CA TRP A 235 -0.66 -21.94 6.01
C TRP A 235 -0.71 -21.61 4.53
N TYR A 236 -1.01 -22.60 3.72
CA TYR A 236 -1.33 -22.46 2.32
C TYR A 236 -2.84 -22.64 2.11
N TYR A 237 -3.46 -21.71 1.38
CA TYR A 237 -4.72 -21.95 0.72
C TYR A 237 -4.41 -22.23 -0.75
N SER A 238 -4.79 -23.43 -1.25
CA SER A 238 -4.41 -23.92 -2.57
C SER A 238 -5.64 -24.29 -3.39
N VAL A 239 -5.65 -23.86 -4.66
CA VAL A 239 -6.62 -24.25 -5.67
C VAL A 239 -5.88 -24.96 -6.81
N GLY A 240 -6.23 -26.20 -7.06
CA GLY A 240 -5.67 -27.03 -8.12
C GLY A 240 -6.71 -27.39 -9.17
N GLY A 241 -6.21 -27.83 -10.36
CA GLY A 241 -7.06 -28.17 -11.49
C GLY A 241 -7.41 -26.97 -12.36
N ASN A 242 -7.13 -27.09 -13.68
CA ASN A 242 -7.19 -25.97 -14.62
C ASN A 242 -8.54 -25.24 -14.62
N GLN A 243 -9.65 -25.95 -14.50
CA GLN A 243 -11.00 -25.36 -14.48
C GLN A 243 -11.26 -24.53 -13.21
N GLN A 244 -10.89 -25.06 -12.02
CA GLN A 244 -11.04 -24.31 -10.78
C GLN A 244 -10.13 -23.08 -10.74
N VAL A 245 -8.89 -23.23 -11.22
CA VAL A 245 -7.93 -22.12 -11.33
C VAL A 245 -8.45 -21.05 -12.28
N LEU A 246 -9.00 -21.47 -13.44
CA LEU A 246 -9.61 -20.55 -14.40
C LEU A 246 -10.81 -19.81 -13.78
N GLN A 247 -11.71 -20.53 -13.10
CA GLN A 247 -12.85 -19.94 -12.40
C GLN A 247 -12.41 -18.90 -11.35
N LEU A 248 -11.38 -19.20 -10.57
CA LEU A 248 -10.83 -18.25 -9.58
C LEU A 248 -10.19 -17.03 -10.27
N CYS A 249 -9.48 -17.25 -11.38
CA CYS A 249 -8.93 -16.14 -12.15
C CYS A 249 -10.04 -15.25 -12.75
N HIS A 250 -11.10 -15.83 -13.31
CA HIS A 250 -12.28 -15.08 -13.77
C HIS A 250 -12.88 -14.25 -12.64
N TYR A 251 -13.10 -14.85 -11.46
CA TYR A 251 -13.59 -14.13 -10.27
C TYR A 251 -12.74 -12.94 -9.90
N MET A 252 -11.40 -13.02 -10.05
CA MET A 252 -10.48 -11.93 -9.70
C MET A 252 -10.30 -10.90 -10.80
N TYR A 253 -10.35 -11.28 -12.09
CA TYR A 253 -9.83 -10.45 -13.17
C TYR A 253 -10.84 -10.01 -14.24
N ASP A 254 -12.04 -10.60 -14.37
CA ASP A 254 -12.93 -10.31 -15.51
C ASP A 254 -13.40 -8.86 -15.58
N ASP A 255 -13.67 -8.23 -14.43
CA ASP A 255 -14.08 -6.83 -14.33
C ASP A 255 -12.95 -5.91 -13.80
N ALA A 256 -11.72 -6.41 -13.81
CA ALA A 256 -10.59 -5.71 -13.24
C ALA A 256 -10.09 -4.58 -14.15
N SER A 257 -9.83 -3.42 -13.54
CA SER A 257 -9.13 -2.29 -14.18
C SER A 257 -7.68 -2.13 -13.68
N ILE A 258 -7.30 -2.83 -12.60
CA ILE A 258 -5.98 -2.76 -11.99
C ILE A 258 -5.48 -4.15 -11.56
N TRP A 259 -4.22 -4.44 -11.82
CA TRP A 259 -3.56 -5.73 -11.54
C TRP A 259 -2.04 -5.62 -11.55
N MET A 260 -1.35 -6.67 -11.05
CA MET A 260 0.08 -6.88 -11.23
C MET A 260 0.34 -7.54 -12.60
N ASP A 261 1.09 -6.88 -13.48
CA ASP A 261 1.24 -7.29 -14.89
C ASP A 261 1.77 -8.71 -15.07
N ARG A 262 2.76 -9.13 -14.28
CA ARG A 262 3.33 -10.48 -14.39
C ARG A 262 2.33 -11.59 -14.07
N LYS A 263 1.40 -11.39 -13.10
CA LYS A 263 0.36 -12.37 -12.74
C LYS A 263 -0.79 -12.35 -13.75
N TYR A 264 -1.19 -11.17 -14.19
CA TYR A 264 -2.19 -11.02 -15.24
C TYR A 264 -1.74 -11.64 -16.56
N ASN A 265 -0.47 -11.51 -16.94
CA ASN A 265 0.08 -12.19 -18.12
C ASN A 265 0.04 -13.72 -17.99
N ARG A 266 0.26 -14.25 -16.78
CA ARG A 266 0.09 -15.69 -16.52
C ARG A 266 -1.38 -16.13 -16.63
N TYR A 267 -2.32 -15.31 -16.18
CA TYR A 267 -3.75 -15.54 -16.39
C TYR A 267 -4.11 -15.57 -17.88
N LYS A 268 -3.59 -14.65 -18.70
CA LYS A 268 -3.80 -14.69 -20.14
C LYS A 268 -3.28 -15.98 -20.78
N GLU A 269 -2.15 -16.51 -20.35
CA GLU A 269 -1.65 -17.82 -20.81
C GLU A 269 -2.61 -18.96 -20.45
N LEU A 270 -3.22 -18.92 -19.28
CA LEU A 270 -4.25 -19.89 -18.87
C LEU A 270 -5.51 -19.78 -19.74
N LEU A 271 -5.99 -18.56 -20.01
CA LEU A 271 -7.14 -18.30 -20.89
C LEU A 271 -6.92 -18.83 -22.31
N GLU A 272 -5.79 -18.55 -22.92
CA GLU A 272 -5.45 -19.04 -24.27
C GLU A 272 -5.51 -20.57 -24.37
N LYS A 273 -5.16 -21.27 -23.28
CA LYS A 273 -5.10 -22.74 -23.28
C LYS A 273 -6.41 -23.43 -22.90
N TYR A 274 -7.19 -22.82 -22.03
CA TYR A 274 -8.33 -23.47 -21.40
C TYR A 274 -9.62 -22.64 -21.40
N GLY A 275 -9.58 -21.38 -21.87
CA GLY A 275 -10.73 -20.48 -21.90
C GLY A 275 -11.78 -20.85 -22.95
N GLU A 276 -11.38 -21.45 -24.08
CA GLU A 276 -12.28 -21.78 -25.19
C GLU A 276 -13.17 -23.04 -24.94
N ASN A 277 -12.91 -23.79 -23.85
CA ASN A 277 -13.66 -25.03 -23.56
C ASN A 277 -14.98 -24.83 -22.78
N GLN A 278 -15.51 -23.62 -22.67
CA GLN A 278 -16.82 -23.34 -22.04
C GLN A 278 -18.01 -23.35 -23.01
N GLY A 279 -17.82 -23.81 -24.25
CA GLY A 279 -18.85 -23.79 -25.32
C GLY A 279 -19.10 -25.15 -25.94
N THR A 280 -19.50 -26.18 -25.17
CA THR A 280 -20.28 -27.36 -25.68
C THR A 280 -21.11 -27.95 -24.57
#